data_047888e877cbe504b1f37683b0b9a205
#
_entry.id   047888e877cbe504b1f37683b0b9a205
#
_cell.length_a   1.000
_cell.length_b   1.000
_cell.length_c   1.000
_cell.angle_alpha   90.00
_cell.angle_beta   90.00
_cell.angle_gamma   90.00
#
_symmetry.space_group_name_H-M   'P 1'
#
loop_
_entity.id
_entity.type
_entity.pdbx_description
1 polymer ?
#
loop_
_entity_poly.entity_id
_entity_poly.type
_entity_poly.pdbx_seq_one_letter_code
_entity_poly.pdbx_strand_id
1 'polypeptide(L)'
;MKNIVIIGAGDLGKELVWLIEDINKKQPTYLILGFLDDDAAKNTYSFCGYRVLGGTDKLEELNARTPFSAIMAIQKGSIRKRIVEAHPDFDAWETIIHPSAVIASSTKIGKGSIFFPQVTVSVDTYLGNFGLFYIHSTICNDCWIGNYVSIMANTSVSEHAEVTSESLIPANTSIEPYAKYEKE
;
A
#
# COMPACT_ATOMS: atom_id res chain seq x y z
N MET A 1 0.89 -19.15 7.80
CA MET A 1 0.33 -18.00 7.05
C MET A 1 -0.05 -16.92 8.06
N LYS A 2 0.22 -15.67 7.75
CA LYS A 2 -0.14 -14.50 8.56
C LYS A 2 -1.55 -14.06 8.21
N ASN A 3 -2.44 -13.90 9.18
CA ASN A 3 -3.78 -13.36 8.96
C ASN A 3 -3.67 -11.92 8.46
N ILE A 4 -4.44 -11.58 7.42
CA ILE A 4 -4.46 -10.23 6.87
C ILE A 4 -5.90 -9.78 6.58
N VAL A 5 -6.20 -8.52 6.90
CA VAL A 5 -7.44 -7.83 6.57
C VAL A 5 -7.12 -6.70 5.59
N ILE A 6 -7.92 -6.58 4.53
CA ILE A 6 -7.78 -5.55 3.51
C ILE A 6 -8.77 -4.42 3.81
N ILE A 7 -8.29 -3.20 3.91
CA ILE A 7 -9.13 -2.01 4.09
C ILE A 7 -9.40 -1.38 2.73
N GLY A 8 -10.67 -1.38 2.32
CA GLY A 8 -11.15 -0.91 1.02
C GLY A 8 -11.55 -2.06 0.09
N ALA A 9 -12.86 -2.26 -0.10
CA ALA A 9 -13.46 -3.22 -1.03
C ALA A 9 -13.84 -2.51 -2.34
N GLY A 10 -12.84 -2.00 -3.06
CA GLY A 10 -12.95 -1.36 -4.36
C GLY A 10 -11.99 -1.98 -5.38
N ASP A 11 -11.75 -1.30 -6.50
CA ASP A 11 -10.91 -1.84 -7.58
C ASP A 11 -9.49 -2.17 -7.11
N LEU A 12 -8.86 -1.29 -6.33
CA LEU A 12 -7.55 -1.59 -5.74
C LEU A 12 -7.62 -2.77 -4.76
N GLY A 13 -8.76 -2.99 -4.09
CA GLY A 13 -8.99 -4.17 -3.25
C GLY A 13 -8.95 -5.47 -4.05
N LYS A 14 -9.52 -5.49 -5.27
CA LYS A 14 -9.42 -6.64 -6.19
C LYS A 14 -7.98 -6.93 -6.58
N GLU A 15 -7.24 -5.88 -6.92
CA GLU A 15 -5.84 -6.02 -7.32
C GLU A 15 -4.96 -6.48 -6.15
N LEU A 16 -5.28 -6.06 -4.94
CA LEU A 16 -4.55 -6.50 -3.75
C LEU A 16 -4.84 -7.97 -3.40
N VAL A 17 -6.07 -8.45 -3.61
CA VAL A 17 -6.37 -9.89 -3.52
C VAL A 17 -5.51 -10.66 -4.51
N TRP A 18 -5.51 -10.25 -5.79
CA TRP A 18 -4.67 -10.88 -6.81
C TRP A 18 -3.18 -10.86 -6.43
N LEU A 19 -2.67 -9.72 -5.94
CA LEU A 19 -1.28 -9.58 -5.49
C LEU A 19 -0.94 -10.60 -4.39
N ILE A 20 -1.80 -10.71 -3.38
CA ILE A 20 -1.61 -11.63 -2.25
C ILE A 20 -1.69 -13.09 -2.72
N GLU A 21 -2.64 -13.41 -3.59
CA GLU A 21 -2.78 -14.76 -4.15
C GLU A 21 -1.57 -15.14 -5.00
N ASP A 22 -1.00 -14.19 -5.76
CA ASP A 22 0.22 -14.45 -6.55
C ASP A 22 1.46 -14.66 -5.66
N ILE A 23 1.59 -13.90 -4.58
CA ILE A 23 2.60 -14.14 -3.55
C ILE A 23 2.45 -15.55 -2.96
N ASN A 24 1.22 -15.92 -2.60
CA ASN A 24 0.92 -17.21 -1.99
C ASN A 24 1.18 -18.41 -2.91
N LYS A 25 1.09 -18.25 -4.23
CA LYS A 25 1.46 -19.31 -5.21
C LYS A 25 2.95 -19.67 -5.12
N LYS A 26 3.79 -18.69 -4.82
CA LYS A 26 5.24 -18.91 -4.66
C LYS A 26 5.58 -19.42 -3.27
N GLN A 27 5.03 -18.76 -2.27
CA GLN A 27 5.21 -19.14 -0.87
C GLN A 27 3.93 -18.77 -0.09
N PRO A 28 3.24 -19.74 0.54
CA PRO A 28 2.06 -19.48 1.37
C PRO A 28 2.39 -18.55 2.53
N THR A 29 2.11 -17.26 2.37
CA THR A 29 2.50 -16.18 3.30
C THR A 29 1.31 -15.62 4.05
N TYR A 30 0.20 -15.31 3.35
CA TYR A 30 -0.95 -14.61 3.91
C TYR A 30 -2.23 -15.41 3.83
N LEU A 31 -3.07 -15.29 4.86
CA LEU A 31 -4.46 -15.75 4.89
C LEU A 31 -5.37 -14.53 4.94
N ILE A 32 -6.08 -14.24 3.84
CA ILE A 32 -7.04 -13.14 3.78
C ILE A 32 -8.26 -13.51 4.62
N LEU A 33 -8.54 -12.77 5.69
CA LEU A 33 -9.72 -12.95 6.53
C LEU A 33 -10.95 -12.27 5.95
N GLY A 34 -10.78 -11.16 5.24
CA GLY A 34 -11.85 -10.38 4.64
C GLY A 34 -11.45 -8.92 4.43
N PHE A 35 -12.47 -8.10 4.20
CA PHE A 35 -12.34 -6.67 3.98
C PHE A 35 -12.97 -5.85 5.10
N LEU A 36 -12.45 -4.64 5.31
CA LEU A 36 -13.14 -3.55 5.99
C LEU A 36 -13.45 -2.45 4.97
N ASP A 37 -14.69 -1.96 4.95
CA ASP A 37 -15.10 -0.86 4.06
C ASP A 37 -16.19 -0.05 4.74
N ASP A 38 -16.04 1.27 4.75
CA ASP A 38 -16.98 2.18 5.41
C ASP A 38 -18.30 2.37 4.65
N ASP A 39 -18.38 1.86 3.41
CA ASP A 39 -19.63 1.81 2.67
C ASP A 39 -20.51 0.67 3.19
N ALA A 40 -21.50 1.03 4.01
CA ALA A 40 -22.42 0.07 4.63
C ALA A 40 -23.18 -0.81 3.60
N ALA A 41 -23.34 -0.35 2.35
CA ALA A 41 -23.97 -1.15 1.31
C ALA A 41 -23.15 -2.39 0.94
N LYS A 42 -21.85 -2.40 1.23
CA LYS A 42 -20.95 -3.53 0.95
C LYS A 42 -20.97 -4.59 2.04
N ASN A 43 -21.45 -4.30 3.25
CA ASN A 43 -21.40 -5.21 4.41
C ASN A 43 -22.21 -6.50 4.23
N THR A 44 -23.09 -6.57 3.24
CA THR A 44 -23.93 -7.75 2.96
C THR A 44 -23.37 -8.63 1.84
N TYR A 45 -22.25 -8.25 1.23
CA TYR A 45 -21.69 -8.92 0.05
C TYR A 45 -20.37 -9.61 0.33
N SER A 46 -20.12 -10.64 -0.46
CA SER A 46 -18.79 -11.20 -0.65
C SER A 46 -18.13 -10.41 -1.79
N PHE A 47 -16.91 -9.92 -1.55
CA PHE A 47 -16.11 -9.20 -2.53
C PHE A 47 -14.87 -10.04 -2.86
N CYS A 48 -14.67 -10.36 -4.14
CA CYS A 48 -13.60 -11.27 -4.59
C CYS A 48 -13.53 -12.59 -3.82
N GLY A 49 -14.69 -13.16 -3.43
CA GLY A 49 -14.75 -14.41 -2.65
C GLY A 49 -14.54 -14.24 -1.14
N TYR A 50 -14.25 -13.06 -0.65
CA TYR A 50 -14.02 -12.75 0.77
C TYR A 50 -15.15 -11.89 1.34
N ARG A 51 -15.44 -12.05 2.63
CA ARG A 51 -16.50 -11.28 3.30
C ARG A 51 -16.06 -9.86 3.59
N VAL A 52 -16.97 -8.90 3.52
CA VAL A 52 -16.83 -7.60 4.15
C VAL A 52 -17.24 -7.73 5.61
N LEU A 53 -16.31 -7.47 6.52
CA LEU A 53 -16.44 -7.72 7.96
C LEU A 53 -17.08 -6.55 8.72
N GLY A 54 -17.18 -5.39 8.08
CA GLY A 54 -17.72 -4.15 8.63
C GLY A 54 -16.95 -2.92 8.14
N GLY A 55 -17.20 -1.78 8.78
CA GLY A 55 -16.44 -0.56 8.57
C GLY A 55 -15.09 -0.58 9.28
N THR A 56 -14.27 0.45 9.02
CA THR A 56 -12.96 0.62 9.69
C THR A 56 -13.10 0.78 11.20
N ASP A 57 -14.24 1.24 11.71
CA ASP A 57 -14.58 1.32 13.14
C ASP A 57 -14.51 -0.02 13.88
N LYS A 58 -14.45 -1.15 13.17
CA LYS A 58 -14.32 -2.51 13.74
C LYS A 58 -12.86 -2.99 13.84
N LEU A 59 -11.89 -2.20 13.42
CA LEU A 59 -10.51 -2.65 13.27
C LEU A 59 -9.93 -3.22 14.57
N GLU A 60 -9.98 -2.49 15.66
CA GLU A 60 -9.44 -2.91 16.95
C GLU A 60 -10.26 -4.03 17.59
N GLU A 61 -11.59 -3.96 17.50
CA GLU A 61 -12.48 -4.99 18.04
C GLU A 61 -12.22 -6.36 17.39
N LEU A 62 -12.11 -6.39 16.06
CA LEU A 62 -11.83 -7.61 15.31
C LEU A 62 -10.42 -8.12 15.57
N ASN A 63 -9.43 -7.21 15.64
CA ASN A 63 -8.06 -7.59 15.93
C ASN A 63 -7.88 -8.16 17.34
N ALA A 64 -8.62 -7.65 18.32
CA ALA A 64 -8.62 -8.18 19.68
C ALA A 64 -9.19 -9.60 19.77
N ARG A 65 -10.17 -9.94 18.92
CA ARG A 65 -10.78 -11.27 18.85
C ARG A 65 -9.91 -12.27 18.08
N THR A 66 -9.37 -11.84 16.97
CA THR A 66 -8.53 -12.66 16.09
C THR A 66 -7.40 -11.79 15.57
N PRO A 67 -6.18 -11.92 16.09
CA PRO A 67 -5.06 -11.10 15.65
C PRO A 67 -4.78 -11.20 14.15
N PHE A 68 -4.63 -10.05 13.50
CA PHE A 68 -4.29 -9.92 12.08
C PHE A 68 -3.43 -8.68 11.83
N SER A 69 -2.80 -8.62 10.67
CA SER A 69 -2.24 -7.38 10.13
C SER A 69 -3.21 -6.75 9.13
N ALA A 70 -3.20 -5.44 9.00
CA ALA A 70 -4.04 -4.72 8.05
C ALA A 70 -3.21 -4.09 6.94
N ILE A 71 -3.80 -4.02 5.74
CA ILE A 71 -3.24 -3.34 4.58
C ILE A 71 -4.32 -2.50 3.88
N MET A 72 -3.98 -1.28 3.43
CA MET A 72 -4.95 -0.35 2.87
C MET A 72 -4.97 -0.39 1.34
N ALA A 73 -6.06 -0.87 0.77
CA ALA A 73 -6.37 -0.84 -0.65
C ALA A 73 -7.07 0.48 -1.05
N ILE A 74 -6.43 1.60 -0.77
CA ILE A 74 -6.96 2.96 -0.96
C ILE A 74 -5.91 3.81 -1.67
N GLN A 75 -6.22 4.30 -2.87
CA GLN A 75 -5.28 5.06 -3.68
C GLN A 75 -4.96 6.45 -3.10
N LYS A 76 -5.97 7.16 -2.55
CA LYS A 76 -5.81 8.53 -2.08
C LYS A 76 -5.07 8.58 -0.73
N GLY A 77 -3.87 9.18 -0.71
CA GLY A 77 -3.00 9.26 0.47
C GLY A 77 -3.66 9.92 1.68
N SER A 78 -4.43 11.00 1.47
CA SER A 78 -5.14 11.69 2.54
C SER A 78 -6.22 10.83 3.23
N ILE A 79 -6.80 9.86 2.51
CA ILE A 79 -7.76 8.91 3.12
C ILE A 79 -6.99 7.89 3.95
N ARG A 80 -5.86 7.34 3.45
CA ARG A 80 -5.01 6.43 4.23
C ARG A 80 -4.54 7.09 5.53
N LYS A 81 -4.10 8.35 5.45
CA LYS A 81 -3.70 9.15 6.61
C LYS A 81 -4.82 9.27 7.63
N ARG A 82 -6.02 9.66 7.20
CA ARG A 82 -7.18 9.80 8.08
C ARG A 82 -7.52 8.49 8.80
N ILE A 83 -7.45 7.36 8.12
CA ILE A 83 -7.70 6.05 8.74
C ILE A 83 -6.65 5.75 9.81
N VAL A 84 -5.37 5.96 9.53
CA VAL A 84 -4.29 5.73 10.51
C VAL A 84 -4.46 6.64 11.73
N GLU A 85 -4.80 7.90 11.53
CA GLU A 85 -5.02 8.88 12.62
C GLU A 85 -6.27 8.56 13.45
N ALA A 86 -7.29 7.92 12.84
CA ALA A 86 -8.48 7.45 13.55
C ALA A 86 -8.23 6.20 14.41
N HIS A 87 -7.15 5.46 14.14
CA HIS A 87 -6.79 4.20 14.80
C HIS A 87 -5.38 4.25 15.39
N PRO A 88 -5.09 5.16 16.34
CA PRO A 88 -3.74 5.39 16.86
C PRO A 88 -3.17 4.18 17.62
N ASP A 89 -4.02 3.35 18.19
CA ASP A 89 -3.64 2.16 18.97
C ASP A 89 -3.41 0.91 18.08
N PHE A 90 -3.76 0.97 16.80
CA PHE A 90 -3.51 -0.11 15.87
C PHE A 90 -2.14 0.04 15.20
N ASP A 91 -1.23 -0.90 15.46
CA ASP A 91 0.14 -0.85 14.90
C ASP A 91 0.49 -2.02 13.97
N ALA A 92 -0.41 -2.97 13.77
CA ALA A 92 -0.18 -4.15 12.93
C ALA A 92 -0.37 -3.85 11.42
N TRP A 93 0.19 -2.74 10.94
CA TRP A 93 0.16 -2.36 9.53
C TRP A 93 1.18 -3.16 8.73
N GLU A 94 0.69 -3.92 7.76
CA GLU A 94 1.53 -4.77 6.91
C GLU A 94 2.17 -3.98 5.77
N THR A 95 3.42 -4.33 5.44
CA THR A 95 4.06 -3.93 4.19
C THR A 95 4.11 -5.13 3.27
N ILE A 96 3.51 -5.01 2.09
CA ILE A 96 3.45 -6.08 1.08
C ILE A 96 4.37 -5.75 -0.07
N ILE A 97 5.31 -6.66 -0.36
CA ILE A 97 6.25 -6.53 -1.47
C ILE A 97 6.06 -7.75 -2.39
N HIS A 98 5.69 -7.50 -3.64
CA HIS A 98 5.60 -8.57 -4.63
C HIS A 98 6.98 -9.18 -4.90
N PRO A 99 7.11 -10.51 -5.05
CA PRO A 99 8.40 -11.18 -5.26
C PRO A 99 9.15 -10.78 -6.54
N SER A 100 8.50 -10.12 -7.49
CA SER A 100 9.15 -9.56 -8.67
C SER A 100 9.56 -8.10 -8.53
N ALA A 101 9.26 -7.46 -7.39
CA ALA A 101 9.81 -6.13 -7.11
C ALA A 101 11.29 -6.24 -6.76
N VAL A 102 12.07 -5.28 -7.25
CA VAL A 102 13.53 -5.22 -7.01
C VAL A 102 13.81 -3.97 -6.17
N ILE A 103 14.22 -4.18 -4.93
CA ILE A 103 14.48 -3.10 -3.99
C ILE A 103 15.90 -3.24 -3.45
N ALA A 104 16.71 -2.20 -3.60
CA ALA A 104 18.07 -2.21 -3.11
C ALA A 104 18.11 -2.30 -1.57
N SER A 105 19.06 -3.04 -1.04
CA SER A 105 19.16 -3.31 0.40
C SER A 105 19.45 -2.08 1.27
N SER A 106 19.98 -1.01 0.68
CA SER A 106 20.21 0.28 1.36
C SER A 106 18.97 1.16 1.43
N THR A 107 17.88 0.80 0.72
CA THR A 107 16.60 1.52 0.74
C THR A 107 15.92 1.39 2.11
N LYS A 108 15.47 2.50 2.66
CA LYS A 108 14.65 2.53 3.89
C LYS A 108 13.17 2.56 3.52
N ILE A 109 12.41 1.61 4.05
CA ILE A 109 10.98 1.46 3.74
C ILE A 109 10.16 1.65 5.03
N GLY A 110 9.16 2.54 4.96
CA GLY A 110 8.18 2.72 6.01
C GLY A 110 7.11 1.62 6.03
N LYS A 111 6.39 1.50 7.16
CA LYS A 111 5.33 0.50 7.35
C LYS A 111 4.09 0.78 6.48
N GLY A 112 3.26 -0.23 6.28
CA GLY A 112 1.96 -0.13 5.61
C GLY A 112 2.05 0.11 4.10
N SER A 113 3.20 -0.11 3.48
CA SER A 113 3.43 0.16 2.07
C SER A 113 3.12 -1.05 1.17
N ILE A 114 2.75 -0.79 -0.08
CA ILE A 114 2.45 -1.80 -1.09
C ILE A 114 3.37 -1.62 -2.29
N PHE A 115 4.06 -2.69 -2.66
CA PHE A 115 4.90 -2.75 -3.86
C PHE A 115 4.31 -3.79 -4.82
N PHE A 116 3.77 -3.32 -5.92
CA PHE A 116 3.21 -4.16 -6.98
C PHE A 116 4.31 -4.85 -7.82
N PRO A 117 3.93 -5.76 -8.73
CA PRO A 117 4.91 -6.42 -9.59
C PRO A 117 5.80 -5.46 -10.36
N GLN A 118 7.10 -5.82 -10.45
CA GLN A 118 8.11 -5.12 -11.23
C GLN A 118 8.37 -3.65 -10.81
N VAL A 119 7.99 -3.29 -9.59
CA VAL A 119 8.47 -2.06 -8.96
C VAL A 119 9.97 -2.16 -8.76
N THR A 120 10.71 -1.13 -9.14
CA THR A 120 12.16 -1.06 -8.94
C THR A 120 12.49 0.15 -8.08
N VAL A 121 13.25 -0.07 -6.99
CA VAL A 121 13.77 1.00 -6.13
C VAL A 121 15.27 0.86 -6.00
N SER A 122 15.99 1.89 -6.39
CA SER A 122 17.45 1.94 -6.38
C SER A 122 18.00 2.28 -4.99
N VAL A 123 19.33 2.39 -4.91
CA VAL A 123 20.10 2.54 -3.67
C VAL A 123 19.82 3.87 -2.94
N ASP A 124 20.03 3.84 -1.62
CA ASP A 124 20.05 5.01 -0.73
C ASP A 124 18.79 5.88 -0.77
N THR A 125 17.67 5.27 -1.18
CA THR A 125 16.37 5.91 -1.28
C THR A 125 15.61 5.78 0.05
N TYR A 126 14.87 6.82 0.43
CA TYR A 126 13.96 6.81 1.57
C TYR A 126 12.51 6.79 1.09
N LEU A 127 11.77 5.79 1.53
CA LEU A 127 10.32 5.64 1.30
C LEU A 127 9.59 5.76 2.63
N GLY A 128 8.72 6.74 2.75
CA GLY A 128 7.91 6.96 3.94
C GLY A 128 6.86 5.88 4.19
N ASN A 129 6.07 6.06 5.24
CA ASN A 129 5.03 5.13 5.62
C ASN A 129 3.84 5.15 4.66
N PHE A 130 3.17 4.01 4.52
CA PHE A 130 1.92 3.88 3.79
C PHE A 130 2.00 4.30 2.32
N GLY A 131 3.13 4.01 1.67
CA GLY A 131 3.33 4.23 0.24
C GLY A 131 2.58 3.21 -0.62
N LEU A 132 2.11 3.65 -1.80
CA LEU A 132 1.55 2.79 -2.84
C LEU A 132 2.43 2.92 -4.08
N PHE A 133 3.16 1.87 -4.41
CA PHE A 133 4.05 1.79 -5.56
C PHE A 133 3.47 0.80 -6.57
N TYR A 134 2.94 1.33 -7.66
CA TYR A 134 2.17 0.55 -8.60
C TYR A 134 3.03 -0.10 -9.68
N ILE A 135 2.43 -1.01 -10.45
CA ILE A 135 3.09 -1.87 -11.45
C ILE A 135 4.06 -1.06 -12.33
N HIS A 136 5.30 -1.57 -12.50
CA HIS A 136 6.35 -0.98 -13.33
C HIS A 136 6.80 0.43 -12.91
N SER A 137 6.50 0.91 -11.71
CA SER A 137 7.08 2.18 -11.25
C SER A 137 8.55 1.98 -10.89
N THR A 138 9.36 3.00 -11.19
CA THR A 138 10.81 3.00 -10.93
C THR A 138 11.18 4.23 -10.11
N ILE A 139 11.93 4.02 -9.03
CA ILE A 139 12.49 5.09 -8.20
C ILE A 139 14.02 4.95 -8.23
N CYS A 140 14.70 5.97 -8.73
CA CYS A 140 16.16 6.02 -8.81
C CYS A 140 16.79 6.26 -7.43
N ASN A 141 18.12 6.35 -7.43
CA ASN A 141 18.90 6.51 -6.21
C ASN A 141 18.71 7.87 -5.53
N ASP A 142 19.00 7.91 -4.23
CA ASP A 142 19.02 9.12 -3.40
C ASP A 142 17.69 9.91 -3.39
N CYS A 143 16.56 9.25 -3.72
CA CYS A 143 15.25 9.89 -3.69
C CYS A 143 14.68 9.94 -2.27
N TRP A 144 13.91 10.99 -2.00
CA TRP A 144 13.10 11.09 -0.79
C TRP A 144 11.62 11.08 -1.12
N ILE A 145 10.92 10.04 -0.69
CA ILE A 145 9.48 9.86 -0.92
C ILE A 145 8.76 9.95 0.42
N GLY A 146 7.88 10.92 0.56
CA GLY A 146 7.16 11.20 1.80
C GLY A 146 6.14 10.11 2.18
N ASN A 147 5.42 10.34 3.29
CA ASN A 147 4.40 9.42 3.76
C ASN A 147 3.14 9.49 2.89
N TYR A 148 2.41 8.38 2.77
CA TYR A 148 1.13 8.30 2.07
C TYR A 148 1.19 8.66 0.58
N VAL A 149 2.35 8.57 -0.02
CA VAL A 149 2.53 8.83 -1.46
C VAL A 149 1.97 7.68 -2.27
N SER A 150 1.36 8.00 -3.42
CA SER A 150 0.95 7.02 -4.43
C SER A 150 1.67 7.30 -5.74
N ILE A 151 2.48 6.37 -6.18
CA ILE A 151 3.18 6.40 -7.47
C ILE A 151 2.49 5.39 -8.38
N MET A 152 1.80 5.89 -9.41
CA MET A 152 0.98 5.06 -10.29
C MET A 152 1.82 4.33 -11.35
N ALA A 153 1.16 3.47 -12.12
CA ALA A 153 1.82 2.56 -13.05
C ALA A 153 2.74 3.26 -14.05
N ASN A 154 3.86 2.62 -14.35
CA ASN A 154 4.81 3.08 -15.36
C ASN A 154 5.34 4.51 -15.12
N THR A 155 5.46 4.91 -13.87
CA THR A 155 6.01 6.21 -13.46
C THR A 155 7.48 6.05 -13.13
N SER A 156 8.32 7.00 -13.56
CA SER A 156 9.73 7.07 -13.18
C SER A 156 10.00 8.29 -12.30
N VAL A 157 10.71 8.07 -11.21
CA VAL A 157 11.24 9.12 -10.34
C VAL A 157 12.75 9.09 -10.47
N SER A 158 13.31 10.15 -11.06
CA SER A 158 14.75 10.24 -11.31
C SER A 158 15.52 10.55 -10.02
N GLU A 159 16.84 10.43 -10.09
CA GLU A 159 17.75 10.56 -8.96
C GLU A 159 17.63 11.90 -8.22
N HIS A 160 17.82 11.85 -6.90
CA HIS A 160 17.77 13.00 -5.98
C HIS A 160 16.42 13.74 -5.97
N ALA A 161 15.36 13.16 -6.54
CA ALA A 161 14.04 13.79 -6.53
C ALA A 161 13.36 13.67 -5.14
N GLU A 162 12.59 14.68 -4.81
CA GLU A 162 11.74 14.71 -3.61
C GLU A 162 10.26 14.64 -3.98
N VAL A 163 9.51 13.76 -3.34
CA VAL A 163 8.05 13.69 -3.46
C VAL A 163 7.42 13.96 -2.11
N THR A 164 6.65 15.03 -2.00
CA THR A 164 6.02 15.41 -0.73
C THR A 164 4.94 14.42 -0.29
N SER A 165 4.70 14.37 1.02
CA SER A 165 3.69 13.45 1.61
C SER A 165 2.30 13.66 0.99
N GLU A 166 1.53 12.58 0.91
CA GLU A 166 0.16 12.53 0.37
C GLU A 166 0.05 12.82 -1.14
N SER A 167 1.17 12.99 -1.86
CA SER A 167 1.15 13.20 -3.31
C SER A 167 0.63 11.96 -4.04
N LEU A 168 -0.08 12.20 -5.13
CA LEU A 168 -0.48 11.18 -6.09
C LEU A 168 0.16 11.54 -7.43
N ILE A 169 1.09 10.70 -7.89
CA ILE A 169 1.77 10.86 -9.17
C ILE A 169 1.03 10.01 -10.19
N PRO A 170 0.43 10.61 -11.23
CA PRO A 170 -0.31 9.88 -12.25
C PRO A 170 0.55 8.86 -12.99
N ALA A 171 -0.12 7.87 -13.59
CA ALA A 171 0.57 6.89 -14.44
C ALA A 171 1.28 7.56 -15.63
N ASN A 172 2.36 6.92 -16.10
CA ASN A 172 3.19 7.40 -17.21
C ASN A 172 3.82 8.80 -16.98
N THR A 173 4.03 9.18 -15.73
CA THR A 173 4.71 10.43 -15.37
C THR A 173 6.21 10.18 -15.23
N SER A 174 7.03 11.15 -15.65
CA SER A 174 8.45 11.22 -15.33
C SER A 174 8.72 12.43 -14.43
N ILE A 175 9.38 12.18 -13.30
CA ILE A 175 9.88 13.22 -12.41
C ILE A 175 11.37 13.38 -12.68
N GLU A 176 11.76 14.59 -13.05
CA GLU A 176 13.14 14.93 -13.43
C GLU A 176 14.12 14.84 -12.25
N PRO A 177 15.42 14.66 -12.52
CA PRO A 177 16.44 14.69 -11.48
C PRO A 177 16.40 15.98 -10.66
N TYR A 178 16.59 15.84 -9.33
CA TYR A 178 16.59 16.96 -8.37
C TYR A 178 15.26 17.74 -8.30
N ALA A 179 14.22 17.26 -8.95
CA ALA A 179 12.92 17.91 -8.90
C ALA A 179 12.23 17.69 -7.55
N LYS A 180 11.42 18.66 -7.16
CA LYS A 180 10.50 18.52 -6.04
C LYS A 180 9.08 18.43 -6.57
N TYR A 181 8.44 17.29 -6.35
CA TYR A 181 7.04 17.07 -6.68
C TYR A 181 6.19 17.39 -5.46
N GLU A 182 5.34 18.40 -5.60
CA GLU A 182 4.44 18.82 -4.52
C GLU A 182 3.00 18.42 -4.86
N LYS A 183 2.24 18.10 -3.82
CA LYS A 183 0.81 17.81 -3.93
C LYS A 183 0.09 19.06 -4.46
N GLU A 184 -0.71 18.89 -5.51
CA GLU A 184 -1.72 19.86 -5.94
C GLU A 184 -2.95 19.86 -5.04
#